data_5ca5343e9f69158af5e62e8e4f276300
#
_entry.id   5ca5343e9f69158af5e62e8e4f276300
#
_cell.length_a   1.000
_cell.length_b   1.000
_cell.length_c   1.000
_cell.angle_alpha   90.00
_cell.angle_beta   90.00
_cell.angle_gamma   90.00
#
_symmetry.space_group_name_H-M   'P 1'
#
loop_
_entity.id
_entity.type
_entity.pdbx_description
1 polymer ?
#
loop_
_entity_poly.entity_id
_entity_poly.type
_entity_poly.pdbx_seq_one_letter_code
_entity_poly.pdbx_strand_id
1 'polypeptide(L)'
;MTTSIPTGTGILPDFLSLHGSILLLQDIDFPSWLQDLLNNLPFPSGASAGTVINVILGVLALVILLGGIYKLIHRIRNSPGKRFHRVLEEHDEVTVLMHPNPDPDAMACAMAVEALGETVDSTVHIQYTGQIRHQENRAFRTVLNCDCTQIETASDLATRDAVILVDHNTARGFTEAEKIEPIAVVDHHPGNGTGTEFTDIRTDYGAAATIFSEYFTEIGGVLETPDLTTEDRENAEVLIQSHIATGLIYGIQSDTKHLTRGCSPAEFTESSSLFPGIDEDLLDRIANPELSHDVLKVKARAINDIMIEGSFGVCNVGDIDNVDALSQAADELLRLEGVTVVVVYGLHNGTIHLSGRSRDDRVHIGECLQHTVSDLEMGNAGGHARMGGGQIPVNHADGIGTANGMDYNEFTQALFDSLNGDH
;
A
#
# COMPACT_ATOMS: atom_id res chain seq x y z
N MET A 1 32.66 49.87 -38.80
CA MET A 1 33.83 49.00 -38.67
C MET A 1 33.39 47.59 -39.04
N THR A 2 33.71 47.23 -40.25
CA THR A 2 33.44 45.94 -40.88
C THR A 2 34.57 45.01 -40.54
N THR A 3 34.30 43.84 -40.01
CA THR A 3 35.24 42.72 -39.94
C THR A 3 34.61 41.48 -40.54
N SER A 4 35.22 41.07 -41.64
CA SER A 4 34.93 39.95 -42.48
C SER A 4 35.15 38.59 -41.82
N ILE A 5 34.26 37.63 -42.15
CA ILE A 5 34.36 36.22 -41.84
C ILE A 5 35.28 35.55 -42.91
N PRO A 6 36.26 34.74 -42.55
CA PRO A 6 36.97 33.91 -43.51
C PRO A 6 36.23 32.61 -43.78
N THR A 7 35.95 32.34 -45.05
CA THR A 7 35.50 31.04 -45.57
C THR A 7 36.67 30.05 -45.54
N GLY A 8 36.60 29.06 -44.64
CA GLY A 8 37.49 27.90 -44.62
C GLY A 8 36.85 26.76 -45.39
N THR A 9 37.41 26.44 -46.55
CA THR A 9 37.07 25.27 -47.36
C THR A 9 37.41 23.97 -46.67
N GLY A 10 36.47 23.03 -46.79
CA GLY A 10 36.47 21.74 -46.15
C GLY A 10 37.66 20.83 -46.42
N ILE A 11 37.95 20.05 -45.43
CA ILE A 11 38.66 18.76 -45.56
C ILE A 11 37.69 17.72 -45.01
N LEU A 12 36.98 17.04 -45.92
CA LEU A 12 36.37 15.74 -45.64
C LEU A 12 37.53 14.75 -45.54
N PRO A 13 37.64 13.98 -44.44
CA PRO A 13 38.59 12.88 -44.43
C PRO A 13 38.08 11.79 -45.37
N ASP A 14 38.96 11.37 -46.28
CA ASP A 14 38.81 10.19 -47.12
C ASP A 14 38.41 8.99 -46.21
N PHE A 15 37.17 8.57 -46.30
CA PHE A 15 36.70 7.35 -45.68
C PHE A 15 37.38 6.16 -46.37
N LEU A 16 38.30 5.55 -45.61
CA LEU A 16 38.74 4.15 -45.61
C LEU A 16 38.40 3.38 -46.88
N SER A 17 39.42 3.12 -47.66
CA SER A 17 39.36 2.14 -48.73
C SER A 17 38.92 0.79 -48.15
N LEU A 18 37.95 0.13 -48.80
CA LEU A 18 37.37 -1.17 -48.43
C LEU A 18 38.40 -2.27 -48.13
N HIS A 19 39.65 -2.10 -48.51
CA HIS A 19 40.75 -3.04 -48.27
C HIS A 19 41.28 -3.00 -46.82
N GLY A 20 41.16 -1.88 -46.12
CA GLY A 20 41.58 -1.78 -44.69
C GLY A 20 40.62 -2.42 -43.69
N SER A 21 39.34 -2.50 -44.05
CA SER A 21 38.31 -3.07 -43.18
C SER A 21 38.28 -4.61 -43.22
N ILE A 22 38.77 -5.22 -44.27
CA ILE A 22 38.86 -6.70 -44.38
C ILE A 22 40.04 -7.25 -43.58
N LEU A 23 41.11 -6.48 -43.42
CA LEU A 23 42.29 -6.88 -42.65
C LEU A 23 42.05 -6.86 -41.13
N LEU A 24 41.09 -6.07 -40.65
CA LEU A 24 40.71 -6.01 -39.20
C LEU A 24 39.84 -7.17 -38.76
N LEU A 25 39.23 -7.93 -39.66
CA LEU A 25 38.40 -9.10 -39.35
C LEU A 25 39.15 -10.42 -39.37
N GLN A 26 40.41 -10.44 -39.86
CA GLN A 26 41.23 -11.67 -39.91
C GLN A 26 41.84 -12.06 -38.56
N ASP A 27 41.87 -11.17 -37.58
CA ASP A 27 42.43 -11.42 -36.24
C ASP A 27 41.36 -11.64 -35.14
N ILE A 28 40.08 -11.78 -35.51
CA ILE A 28 39.04 -12.12 -34.56
C ILE A 28 38.91 -13.65 -34.54
N ASP A 29 39.36 -14.25 -33.44
CA ASP A 29 39.22 -15.68 -33.18
C ASP A 29 37.74 -16.01 -32.85
N PHE A 30 36.96 -16.31 -33.89
CA PHE A 30 35.58 -16.72 -33.72
C PHE A 30 35.48 -18.15 -33.16
N PRO A 31 34.54 -18.43 -32.25
CA PRO A 31 34.30 -19.79 -31.77
C PRO A 31 34.11 -20.79 -32.93
N SER A 32 34.63 -21.99 -32.80
CA SER A 32 34.66 -23.04 -33.86
C SER A 32 33.28 -23.29 -34.47
N TRP A 33 32.22 -23.28 -33.68
CA TRP A 33 30.83 -23.44 -34.16
C TRP A 33 30.38 -22.32 -35.11
N LEU A 34 30.87 -21.08 -34.90
CA LEU A 34 30.53 -19.95 -35.76
C LEU A 34 31.33 -20.01 -37.08
N GLN A 35 32.58 -20.49 -37.02
CA GLN A 35 33.38 -20.73 -38.20
C GLN A 35 32.77 -21.86 -39.07
N ASP A 36 32.30 -22.92 -38.45
CA ASP A 36 31.60 -24.02 -39.14
C ASP A 36 30.27 -23.53 -39.75
N LEU A 37 29.52 -22.68 -39.05
CA LEU A 37 28.28 -22.10 -39.56
C LEU A 37 28.53 -21.21 -40.75
N LEU A 38 29.58 -20.36 -40.70
CA LEU A 38 29.96 -19.44 -41.80
C LEU A 38 30.47 -20.20 -43.02
N ASN A 39 31.22 -21.30 -42.84
CA ASN A 39 31.75 -22.13 -43.89
C ASN A 39 30.67 -23.00 -44.59
N ASN A 40 29.58 -23.32 -43.88
CA ASN A 40 28.47 -24.12 -44.41
C ASN A 40 27.30 -23.30 -44.95
N LEU A 41 27.34 -21.95 -44.87
CA LEU A 41 26.34 -21.11 -45.51
C LEU A 41 26.42 -21.25 -47.04
N PRO A 42 25.31 -21.52 -47.74
CA PRO A 42 25.29 -21.67 -49.22
C PRO A 42 25.44 -20.31 -49.88
N PHE A 43 26.66 -19.79 -49.94
CA PHE A 43 26.93 -18.59 -50.74
C PHE A 43 27.10 -18.99 -52.20
N PRO A 44 26.47 -18.27 -53.14
CA PRO A 44 26.74 -18.48 -54.58
C PRO A 44 28.23 -18.24 -54.90
N SER A 45 28.84 -19.13 -55.68
CA SER A 45 30.21 -18.96 -56.14
C SER A 45 30.32 -17.66 -56.94
N GLY A 46 31.02 -16.64 -56.36
CA GLY A 46 31.16 -15.32 -56.94
C GLY A 46 30.46 -14.17 -56.18
N ALA A 47 29.92 -14.42 -54.97
CA ALA A 47 29.37 -13.36 -54.12
C ALA A 47 30.45 -12.33 -53.74
N SER A 48 30.16 -11.04 -53.93
CA SER A 48 31.09 -9.98 -53.52
C SER A 48 31.19 -9.93 -51.98
N ALA A 49 32.33 -9.51 -51.43
CA ALA A 49 32.54 -9.34 -50.02
C ALA A 49 31.44 -8.49 -49.37
N GLY A 50 30.90 -7.48 -50.07
CA GLY A 50 29.79 -6.66 -49.63
C GLY A 50 28.49 -7.43 -49.49
N THR A 51 28.23 -8.41 -50.38
CA THR A 51 27.03 -9.30 -50.27
C THR A 51 27.11 -10.18 -49.06
N VAL A 52 28.28 -10.75 -48.77
CA VAL A 52 28.51 -11.61 -47.57
C VAL A 52 28.33 -10.81 -46.29
N ILE A 53 28.91 -9.61 -46.21
CA ILE A 53 28.77 -8.71 -45.05
C ILE A 53 27.28 -8.34 -44.82
N ASN A 54 26.55 -7.98 -45.88
CA ASN A 54 25.13 -7.64 -45.75
C ASN A 54 24.28 -8.82 -45.30
N VAL A 55 24.58 -10.05 -45.73
CA VAL A 55 23.89 -11.27 -45.25
C VAL A 55 24.20 -11.53 -43.78
N ILE A 56 25.48 -11.40 -43.37
CA ILE A 56 25.87 -11.56 -41.96
C ILE A 56 25.17 -10.51 -41.07
N LEU A 57 25.17 -9.25 -41.49
CA LEU A 57 24.46 -8.18 -40.76
C LEU A 57 22.96 -8.44 -40.71
N GLY A 58 22.35 -8.93 -41.80
CA GLY A 58 20.95 -9.30 -41.84
C GLY A 58 20.61 -10.46 -40.87
N VAL A 59 21.46 -11.49 -40.84
CA VAL A 59 21.29 -12.61 -39.90
C VAL A 59 21.46 -12.14 -38.44
N LEU A 60 22.47 -11.31 -38.18
CA LEU A 60 22.68 -10.74 -36.83
C LEU A 60 21.49 -9.90 -36.36
N ALA A 61 20.98 -9.03 -37.25
CA ALA A 61 19.79 -8.22 -36.97
C ALA A 61 18.58 -9.09 -36.71
N LEU A 62 18.38 -10.18 -37.46
CA LEU A 62 17.29 -11.16 -37.23
C LEU A 62 17.43 -11.86 -35.89
N VAL A 63 18.64 -12.29 -35.50
CA VAL A 63 18.90 -12.94 -34.21
C VAL A 63 18.61 -11.98 -33.04
N ILE A 64 19.05 -10.72 -33.18
CA ILE A 64 18.77 -9.67 -32.19
C ILE A 64 17.25 -9.43 -32.09
N LEU A 65 16.54 -9.36 -33.20
CA LEU A 65 15.11 -9.18 -33.26
C LEU A 65 14.38 -10.35 -32.62
N LEU A 66 14.72 -11.59 -33.00
CA LEU A 66 14.13 -12.81 -32.42
C LEU A 66 14.45 -12.94 -30.92
N GLY A 67 15.66 -12.59 -30.50
CA GLY A 67 16.03 -12.53 -29.07
C GLY A 67 15.25 -11.47 -28.31
N GLY A 68 15.01 -10.32 -28.91
CA GLY A 68 14.15 -9.26 -28.36
C GLY A 68 12.69 -9.71 -28.21
N ILE A 69 12.14 -10.33 -29.28
CA ILE A 69 10.78 -10.89 -29.28
C ILE A 69 10.66 -11.99 -28.22
N TYR A 70 11.63 -12.91 -28.14
CA TYR A 70 11.65 -13.96 -27.11
C TYR A 70 11.66 -13.37 -25.70
N LYS A 71 12.53 -12.39 -25.42
CA LYS A 71 12.56 -11.69 -24.12
C LYS A 71 11.24 -10.99 -23.81
N LEU A 72 10.64 -10.34 -24.81
CA LEU A 72 9.36 -9.67 -24.66
C LEU A 72 8.24 -10.67 -24.34
N ILE A 73 8.12 -11.76 -25.09
CA ILE A 73 7.16 -12.84 -24.87
C ILE A 73 7.37 -13.46 -23.47
N HIS A 74 8.62 -13.75 -23.11
CA HIS A 74 8.95 -14.31 -21.81
C HIS A 74 8.61 -13.35 -20.68
N ARG A 75 8.85 -12.06 -20.82
CA ARG A 75 8.47 -11.03 -19.85
C ARG A 75 6.95 -10.92 -19.69
N ILE A 76 6.21 -10.92 -20.80
CA ILE A 76 4.74 -10.85 -20.82
C ILE A 76 4.12 -12.10 -20.20
N ARG A 77 4.64 -13.30 -20.47
CA ARG A 77 4.11 -14.58 -19.95
C ARG A 77 4.47 -14.83 -18.49
N ASN A 78 5.50 -14.18 -17.95
CA ASN A 78 6.01 -14.38 -16.59
C ASN A 78 5.96 -13.09 -15.75
N SER A 79 5.04 -12.17 -16.09
CA SER A 79 4.81 -11.01 -15.24
C SER A 79 4.30 -11.42 -13.85
N PRO A 80 4.57 -10.63 -12.79
CA PRO A 80 4.14 -10.94 -11.43
C PRO A 80 2.63 -11.22 -11.33
N GLY A 81 1.78 -10.40 -11.96
CA GLY A 81 0.33 -10.61 -11.96
C GLY A 81 -0.08 -11.94 -12.57
N LYS A 82 0.52 -12.34 -13.72
CA LYS A 82 0.25 -13.66 -14.33
C LYS A 82 0.76 -14.83 -13.49
N ARG A 83 1.81 -14.63 -12.74
CA ARG A 83 2.32 -15.65 -11.81
C ARG A 83 1.40 -15.77 -10.60
N PHE A 84 0.94 -14.66 -10.05
CA PHE A 84 -0.01 -14.63 -8.96
C PHE A 84 -1.36 -15.25 -9.36
N HIS A 85 -1.88 -14.91 -10.54
CA HIS A 85 -3.11 -15.46 -11.08
C HIS A 85 -3.05 -16.99 -11.24
N ARG A 86 -1.89 -17.55 -11.64
CA ARG A 86 -1.68 -19.00 -11.69
C ARG A 86 -1.68 -19.65 -10.30
N VAL A 87 -1.18 -18.97 -9.26
CA VAL A 87 -1.30 -19.49 -7.89
C VAL A 87 -2.77 -19.63 -7.50
N LEU A 88 -3.62 -18.66 -7.86
CA LEU A 88 -5.06 -18.78 -7.62
C LEU A 88 -5.69 -19.92 -8.44
N GLU A 89 -5.28 -20.11 -9.70
CA GLU A 89 -5.75 -21.21 -10.57
C GLU A 89 -5.38 -22.61 -10.04
N GLU A 90 -4.29 -22.72 -9.26
CA GLU A 90 -3.81 -23.99 -8.70
C GLU A 90 -4.53 -24.36 -7.38
N HIS A 91 -5.36 -23.46 -6.81
CA HIS A 91 -6.05 -23.66 -5.55
C HIS A 91 -7.56 -23.40 -5.68
N ASP A 92 -8.38 -24.42 -5.45
CA ASP A 92 -9.86 -24.30 -5.49
C ASP A 92 -10.40 -23.34 -4.42
N GLU A 93 -9.66 -23.18 -3.30
CA GLU A 93 -10.06 -22.37 -2.15
C GLU A 93 -8.82 -21.75 -1.49
N VAL A 94 -8.86 -20.44 -1.23
CA VAL A 94 -7.77 -19.70 -0.57
C VAL A 94 -8.30 -18.80 0.55
N THR A 95 -7.49 -18.60 1.59
CA THR A 95 -7.73 -17.60 2.63
C THR A 95 -6.83 -16.39 2.37
N VAL A 96 -7.43 -15.23 2.14
CA VAL A 96 -6.71 -13.96 2.13
C VAL A 96 -6.70 -13.39 3.54
N LEU A 97 -5.55 -13.31 4.13
CA LEU A 97 -5.35 -12.81 5.48
C LEU A 97 -4.78 -11.39 5.43
N MET A 98 -5.53 -10.44 5.96
CA MET A 98 -5.11 -9.06 6.15
C MET A 98 -4.38 -8.89 7.49
N HIS A 99 -3.59 -7.83 7.61
CA HIS A 99 -2.92 -7.48 8.88
C HIS A 99 -3.93 -7.13 10.00
N PRO A 100 -3.52 -7.15 11.29
CA PRO A 100 -4.40 -6.76 12.39
C PRO A 100 -4.90 -5.32 12.26
N ASN A 101 -6.21 -5.13 12.49
CA ASN A 101 -6.92 -3.85 12.33
C ASN A 101 -6.79 -3.28 10.91
N PRO A 102 -7.29 -4.00 9.89
CA PRO A 102 -7.02 -3.68 8.50
C PRO A 102 -7.50 -2.26 8.12
N ASP A 103 -6.75 -1.64 7.28
CA ASP A 103 -7.01 -0.34 6.68
C ASP A 103 -7.54 -0.49 5.25
N PRO A 104 -7.82 0.61 4.54
CA PRO A 104 -8.33 0.56 3.19
C PRO A 104 -7.39 -0.08 2.18
N ASP A 105 -6.05 -0.01 2.35
CA ASP A 105 -5.10 -0.64 1.44
C ASP A 105 -5.18 -2.17 1.53
N ALA A 106 -5.10 -2.72 2.76
CA ALA A 106 -5.25 -4.15 2.99
C ALA A 106 -6.61 -4.68 2.48
N MET A 107 -7.72 -3.94 2.75
CA MET A 107 -9.05 -4.35 2.29
C MET A 107 -9.19 -4.30 0.77
N ALA A 108 -8.63 -3.27 0.11
CA ALA A 108 -8.63 -3.18 -1.35
C ALA A 108 -7.85 -4.31 -2.00
N CYS A 109 -6.69 -4.65 -1.44
CA CYS A 109 -5.88 -5.79 -1.88
C CYS A 109 -6.66 -7.11 -1.74
N ALA A 110 -7.34 -7.32 -0.61
CA ALA A 110 -8.13 -8.53 -0.40
C ALA A 110 -9.29 -8.65 -1.40
N MET A 111 -10.02 -7.57 -1.67
CA MET A 111 -11.07 -7.52 -2.70
C MET A 111 -10.50 -7.75 -4.10
N ALA A 112 -9.29 -7.26 -4.39
CA ALA A 112 -8.62 -7.53 -5.66
C ALA A 112 -8.27 -9.01 -5.82
N VAL A 113 -7.83 -9.70 -4.76
CA VAL A 113 -7.60 -11.15 -4.79
C VAL A 113 -8.90 -11.91 -5.03
N GLU A 114 -10.01 -11.49 -4.39
CA GLU A 114 -11.34 -12.08 -4.60
C GLU A 114 -11.76 -11.94 -6.06
N ALA A 115 -11.66 -10.75 -6.65
CA ALA A 115 -11.99 -10.51 -8.04
C ALA A 115 -11.10 -11.31 -9.03
N LEU A 116 -9.82 -11.51 -8.70
CA LEU A 116 -8.91 -12.37 -9.48
C LEU A 116 -9.25 -13.85 -9.32
N GLY A 117 -9.62 -14.30 -8.12
CA GLY A 117 -10.03 -15.68 -7.84
C GLY A 117 -11.29 -16.08 -8.60
N GLU A 118 -12.27 -15.18 -8.69
CA GLU A 118 -13.51 -15.39 -9.47
C GLU A 118 -13.23 -15.74 -10.93
N THR A 119 -12.14 -15.23 -11.52
CA THR A 119 -11.82 -15.49 -12.95
C THR A 119 -11.26 -16.90 -13.20
N VAL A 120 -10.85 -17.60 -12.15
CA VAL A 120 -10.29 -18.97 -12.20
C VAL A 120 -11.07 -19.96 -11.35
N ASP A 121 -12.31 -19.61 -10.97
CA ASP A 121 -13.19 -20.42 -10.13
C ASP A 121 -12.59 -20.79 -8.75
N SER A 122 -11.67 -19.97 -8.22
CA SER A 122 -11.10 -20.12 -6.87
C SER A 122 -11.96 -19.39 -5.85
N THR A 123 -12.41 -20.08 -4.81
CA THR A 123 -13.16 -19.47 -3.70
C THR A 123 -12.22 -18.73 -2.76
N VAL A 124 -12.46 -17.43 -2.55
CA VAL A 124 -11.62 -16.58 -1.72
C VAL A 124 -12.33 -16.22 -0.42
N HIS A 125 -11.71 -16.51 0.72
CA HIS A 125 -12.18 -16.14 2.05
C HIS A 125 -11.34 -14.98 2.58
N ILE A 126 -11.94 -13.81 2.72
CA ILE A 126 -11.25 -12.63 3.27
C ILE A 126 -11.35 -12.66 4.79
N GLN A 127 -10.21 -12.70 5.47
CA GLN A 127 -10.15 -12.80 6.92
C GLN A 127 -9.15 -11.79 7.51
N TYR A 128 -9.40 -11.37 8.75
CA TYR A 128 -8.54 -10.42 9.46
C TYR A 128 -8.57 -10.65 10.97
N THR A 129 -7.59 -10.05 11.66
CA THR A 129 -7.51 -10.03 13.12
C THR A 129 -7.65 -8.62 13.67
N GLY A 130 -7.89 -8.51 14.99
CA GLY A 130 -8.09 -7.20 15.62
C GLY A 130 -9.45 -6.59 15.32
N GLN A 131 -9.54 -5.28 15.14
CA GLN A 131 -10.80 -4.57 14.99
C GLN A 131 -10.73 -3.45 13.96
N ILE A 132 -11.74 -3.33 13.11
CA ILE A 132 -11.89 -2.19 12.18
C ILE A 132 -12.53 -1.03 12.95
N ARG A 133 -11.72 -0.15 13.55
CA ARG A 133 -12.19 0.93 14.44
C ARG A 133 -12.31 2.29 13.75
N HIS A 134 -11.35 2.65 12.88
CA HIS A 134 -11.37 3.93 12.20
C HIS A 134 -12.62 4.09 11.35
N GLN A 135 -13.17 5.29 11.35
CA GLN A 135 -14.43 5.56 10.65
C GLN A 135 -14.30 5.34 9.14
N GLU A 136 -13.19 5.76 8.55
CA GLU A 136 -12.86 5.55 7.14
C GLU A 136 -12.78 4.06 6.79
N ASN A 137 -12.13 3.24 7.64
CA ASN A 137 -12.01 1.80 7.42
C ASN A 137 -13.37 1.10 7.49
N ARG A 138 -14.25 1.52 8.43
CA ARG A 138 -15.64 1.03 8.50
C ARG A 138 -16.48 1.46 7.30
N ALA A 139 -16.29 2.72 6.85
CA ALA A 139 -16.95 3.23 5.67
C ALA A 139 -16.52 2.45 4.43
N PHE A 140 -15.21 2.27 4.23
CA PHE A 140 -14.66 1.47 3.15
C PHE A 140 -15.31 0.07 3.08
N ARG A 141 -15.25 -0.66 4.20
CA ARG A 141 -15.85 -2.00 4.32
C ARG A 141 -17.32 -2.00 3.94
N THR A 142 -18.10 -1.04 4.48
CA THR A 142 -19.56 -1.01 4.30
C THR A 142 -19.98 -0.52 2.92
N VAL A 143 -19.31 0.54 2.42
CA VAL A 143 -19.67 1.19 1.14
C VAL A 143 -19.31 0.31 -0.04
N LEU A 144 -18.16 -0.38 0.02
CA LEU A 144 -17.70 -1.30 -1.02
C LEU A 144 -18.15 -2.74 -0.83
N ASN A 145 -18.91 -3.00 0.26
CA ASN A 145 -19.40 -4.35 0.59
C ASN A 145 -18.28 -5.39 0.70
N CYS A 146 -17.14 -5.01 1.33
CA CYS A 146 -16.04 -5.92 1.58
C CYS A 146 -16.48 -6.96 2.64
N ASP A 147 -16.78 -8.18 2.19
CA ASP A 147 -17.22 -9.28 3.06
C ASP A 147 -16.01 -9.97 3.69
N CYS A 148 -15.65 -9.53 4.89
CA CYS A 148 -14.49 -10.03 5.62
C CYS A 148 -14.86 -10.50 7.03
N THR A 149 -14.25 -11.62 7.45
CA THR A 149 -14.52 -12.29 8.73
C THR A 149 -13.37 -12.10 9.71
N GLN A 150 -13.70 -11.70 10.93
CA GLN A 150 -12.73 -11.59 12.03
C GLN A 150 -12.38 -12.97 12.58
N ILE A 151 -11.09 -13.20 12.84
CA ILE A 151 -10.57 -14.43 13.48
C ILE A 151 -9.76 -14.09 14.72
N GLU A 152 -9.66 -15.06 15.64
CA GLU A 152 -8.87 -14.96 16.88
C GLU A 152 -7.75 -16.00 16.98
N THR A 153 -7.89 -17.11 16.28
CA THR A 153 -6.95 -18.23 16.31
C THR A 153 -6.68 -18.76 14.89
N ALA A 154 -5.58 -19.48 14.71
CA ALA A 154 -5.28 -20.13 13.45
C ALA A 154 -6.31 -21.21 13.05
N SER A 155 -7.11 -21.72 14.00
CA SER A 155 -8.19 -22.68 13.70
C SER A 155 -9.42 -22.04 13.09
N ASP A 156 -9.54 -20.72 13.12
CA ASP A 156 -10.65 -19.97 12.53
C ASP A 156 -10.40 -19.64 11.03
N LEU A 157 -9.20 -19.94 10.53
CA LEU A 157 -8.92 -19.79 9.10
C LEU A 157 -9.78 -20.72 8.27
N ALA A 158 -10.40 -20.21 7.22
CA ALA A 158 -11.24 -20.97 6.31
C ALA A 158 -10.45 -22.10 5.65
N THR A 159 -9.23 -21.79 5.18
CA THR A 159 -8.23 -22.81 4.80
C THR A 159 -6.87 -22.42 5.36
N ARG A 160 -6.13 -23.39 5.91
CA ARG A 160 -4.78 -23.19 6.48
C ARG A 160 -3.66 -23.50 5.50
N ASP A 161 -3.96 -24.32 4.52
CA ASP A 161 -2.97 -24.84 3.58
C ASP A 161 -2.76 -23.90 2.38
N ALA A 162 -3.68 -22.94 2.18
CA ALA A 162 -3.63 -21.95 1.10
C ALA A 162 -3.90 -20.54 1.62
N VAL A 163 -2.97 -19.99 2.41
CA VAL A 163 -3.07 -18.63 2.96
C VAL A 163 -2.26 -17.67 2.10
N ILE A 164 -2.91 -16.56 1.74
CA ILE A 164 -2.31 -15.43 1.01
C ILE A 164 -2.24 -14.25 1.97
N LEU A 165 -1.06 -13.67 2.16
CA LEU A 165 -0.88 -12.44 2.93
C LEU A 165 -0.90 -11.24 1.98
N VAL A 166 -1.71 -10.24 2.30
CA VAL A 166 -1.79 -8.97 1.56
C VAL A 166 -1.51 -7.81 2.49
N ASP A 167 -0.71 -6.85 2.02
CA ASP A 167 -0.31 -5.64 2.75
C ASP A 167 0.42 -5.92 4.08
N HIS A 168 0.97 -7.08 4.20
CA HIS A 168 1.94 -7.48 5.23
C HIS A 168 2.64 -8.77 4.83
N ASN A 169 3.84 -9.01 5.39
CA ASN A 169 4.66 -10.14 4.99
C ASN A 169 4.87 -11.20 6.08
N THR A 170 4.20 -11.08 7.22
CA THR A 170 4.28 -12.07 8.31
C THR A 170 2.94 -12.15 9.03
N ALA A 171 2.37 -13.34 9.12
CA ALA A 171 1.14 -13.58 9.86
C ALA A 171 1.30 -13.20 11.33
N ARG A 172 0.35 -12.43 11.88
CA ARG A 172 0.42 -11.89 13.24
C ARG A 172 -0.94 -11.50 13.78
N GLY A 173 -1.02 -11.27 15.10
CA GLY A 173 -2.21 -10.71 15.75
C GLY A 173 -3.25 -11.75 16.20
N PHE A 174 -2.96 -13.04 16.11
CA PHE A 174 -3.82 -14.13 16.59
C PHE A 174 -2.98 -15.30 17.13
N THR A 175 -3.63 -16.17 17.88
CA THR A 175 -2.96 -17.34 18.48
C THR A 175 -2.49 -18.30 17.39
N GLU A 176 -1.24 -18.73 17.48
CA GLU A 176 -0.57 -19.64 16.55
C GLU A 176 -0.29 -19.04 15.14
N ALA A 177 -0.27 -17.72 15.02
CA ALA A 177 0.06 -17.04 13.76
C ALA A 177 1.45 -17.46 13.21
N GLU A 178 2.41 -17.73 14.09
CA GLU A 178 3.76 -18.17 13.74
C GLU A 178 3.83 -19.53 13.04
N LYS A 179 2.74 -20.30 13.06
CA LYS A 179 2.63 -21.60 12.39
C LYS A 179 2.07 -21.52 10.98
N ILE A 180 1.69 -20.32 10.54
CA ILE A 180 1.15 -20.12 9.20
C ILE A 180 2.30 -20.00 8.20
N GLU A 181 2.33 -20.89 7.23
CA GLU A 181 3.22 -20.83 6.08
C GLU A 181 2.38 -20.36 4.87
N PRO A 182 2.43 -19.07 4.49
CA PRO A 182 1.60 -18.59 3.40
C PRO A 182 2.08 -19.15 2.05
N ILE A 183 1.14 -19.43 1.16
CA ILE A 183 1.46 -19.80 -0.22
C ILE A 183 1.90 -18.57 -1.03
N ALA A 184 1.30 -17.41 -0.75
CA ALA A 184 1.65 -16.16 -1.42
C ALA A 184 1.75 -14.99 -0.44
N VAL A 185 2.65 -14.04 -0.76
CA VAL A 185 2.83 -12.78 -0.04
C VAL A 185 2.92 -11.65 -1.06
N VAL A 186 2.05 -10.64 -0.90
CA VAL A 186 2.06 -9.39 -1.69
C VAL A 186 2.06 -8.22 -0.71
N ASP A 187 3.13 -7.43 -0.70
CA ASP A 187 3.33 -6.39 0.32
C ASP A 187 4.21 -5.24 -0.20
N HIS A 188 4.12 -4.08 0.43
CA HIS A 188 5.02 -2.96 0.21
C HIS A 188 5.85 -2.59 1.45
N HIS A 189 5.63 -3.24 2.57
CA HIS A 189 6.38 -3.00 3.80
C HIS A 189 7.74 -3.71 3.81
N PRO A 190 8.76 -3.14 4.48
CA PRO A 190 10.02 -3.84 4.69
C PRO A 190 9.81 -5.09 5.57
N GLY A 191 10.43 -6.20 5.17
CA GLY A 191 10.34 -7.46 5.88
C GLY A 191 10.99 -8.60 5.08
N ASN A 192 11.03 -9.79 5.67
CA ASN A 192 11.64 -10.97 5.10
C ASN A 192 10.65 -12.14 4.95
N GLY A 193 9.35 -11.88 5.07
CA GLY A 193 8.32 -12.89 4.86
C GLY A 193 8.29 -13.35 3.41
N THR A 194 8.03 -14.63 3.19
CA THR A 194 7.96 -15.24 1.86
C THR A 194 6.79 -16.20 1.78
N GLY A 195 6.12 -16.22 0.63
CA GLY A 195 5.20 -17.29 0.28
C GLY A 195 5.94 -18.50 -0.29
N THR A 196 5.40 -19.69 -0.12
CA THR A 196 5.99 -20.92 -0.63
C THR A 196 5.95 -21.02 -2.16
N GLU A 197 4.97 -20.36 -2.79
CA GLU A 197 4.73 -20.39 -4.24
C GLU A 197 4.96 -19.04 -4.89
N PHE A 198 4.59 -17.95 -4.20
CA PHE A 198 4.71 -16.61 -4.74
C PHE A 198 5.12 -15.58 -3.68
N THR A 199 5.99 -14.66 -4.06
CA THR A 199 6.37 -13.50 -3.24
C THR A 199 6.58 -12.29 -4.15
N ASP A 200 5.92 -11.18 -3.82
CA ASP A 200 6.15 -9.87 -4.43
C ASP A 200 6.11 -8.79 -3.34
N ILE A 201 7.30 -8.32 -2.93
CA ILE A 201 7.46 -7.28 -1.92
C ILE A 201 8.17 -6.09 -2.57
N ARG A 202 7.48 -4.94 -2.62
CA ARG A 202 7.96 -3.73 -3.31
C ARG A 202 8.03 -2.54 -2.36
N THR A 203 9.11 -2.47 -1.61
CA THR A 203 9.32 -1.45 -0.57
C THR A 203 9.51 -0.01 -1.08
N ASP A 204 9.61 0.18 -2.38
CA ASP A 204 9.63 1.47 -3.07
C ASP A 204 8.24 1.94 -3.50
N TYR A 205 7.19 1.13 -3.33
CA TYR A 205 5.80 1.50 -3.57
C TYR A 205 5.17 2.08 -2.31
N GLY A 206 4.23 2.99 -2.50
CA GLY A 206 3.52 3.67 -1.42
C GLY A 206 2.30 2.92 -0.90
N ALA A 207 1.83 1.90 -1.63
CA ALA A 207 0.66 1.10 -1.27
C ALA A 207 0.70 -0.28 -1.95
N ALA A 208 0.18 -1.32 -1.30
CA ALA A 208 0.05 -2.64 -1.89
C ALA A 208 -1.05 -2.69 -2.97
N ALA A 209 -2.07 -1.85 -2.88
CA ALA A 209 -3.10 -1.68 -3.92
C ALA A 209 -2.51 -1.27 -5.28
N THR A 210 -1.39 -0.54 -5.30
CA THR A 210 -0.64 -0.23 -6.53
C THR A 210 -0.16 -1.50 -7.23
N ILE A 211 0.32 -2.48 -6.46
CA ILE A 211 0.80 -3.77 -6.98
C ILE A 211 -0.36 -4.55 -7.61
N PHE A 212 -1.50 -4.60 -6.95
CA PHE A 212 -2.68 -5.30 -7.48
C PHE A 212 -3.27 -4.61 -8.71
N SER A 213 -3.22 -3.28 -8.80
CA SER A 213 -3.60 -2.54 -10.02
C SER A 213 -2.73 -2.96 -11.23
N GLU A 214 -1.40 -3.07 -11.02
CA GLU A 214 -0.51 -3.60 -12.05
C GLU A 214 -0.84 -5.05 -12.43
N TYR A 215 -1.21 -5.90 -11.46
CA TYR A 215 -1.60 -7.29 -11.74
C TYR A 215 -2.79 -7.35 -12.69
N PHE A 216 -3.82 -6.56 -12.46
CA PHE A 216 -4.95 -6.47 -13.39
C PHE A 216 -4.51 -6.05 -14.79
N THR A 217 -3.65 -5.04 -14.90
CA THR A 217 -3.09 -4.60 -16.20
C THR A 217 -2.29 -5.72 -16.89
N GLU A 218 -1.47 -6.45 -16.14
CA GLU A 218 -0.61 -7.53 -16.65
C GLU A 218 -1.37 -8.75 -17.17
N ILE A 219 -2.54 -9.02 -16.59
CA ILE A 219 -3.43 -10.11 -17.02
C ILE A 219 -4.44 -9.68 -18.09
N GLY A 220 -4.43 -8.41 -18.51
CA GLY A 220 -5.35 -7.89 -19.54
C GLY A 220 -6.71 -7.47 -19.00
N GLY A 221 -6.75 -7.01 -17.74
CA GLY A 221 -7.97 -6.52 -17.11
C GLY A 221 -8.57 -5.30 -17.84
N VAL A 222 -9.89 -5.28 -17.94
CA VAL A 222 -10.66 -4.20 -18.55
C VAL A 222 -11.52 -3.54 -17.48
N LEU A 223 -11.44 -2.21 -17.38
CA LEU A 223 -12.26 -1.44 -16.44
C LEU A 223 -13.72 -1.43 -16.85
N GLU A 224 -14.59 -1.62 -15.89
CA GLU A 224 -16.03 -1.38 -16.07
C GLU A 224 -16.29 0.14 -16.13
N THR A 225 -16.56 0.64 -17.34
CA THR A 225 -16.85 2.06 -17.57
C THR A 225 -18.26 2.22 -18.16
N PRO A 226 -18.93 3.38 -18.04
CA PRO A 226 -20.28 3.60 -18.57
C PRO A 226 -20.39 3.41 -20.08
N ASP A 227 -19.30 3.56 -20.81
CA ASP A 227 -19.20 3.42 -22.27
C ASP A 227 -18.66 2.06 -22.70
N LEU A 228 -18.38 1.14 -21.78
CA LEU A 228 -17.94 -0.22 -22.09
C LEU A 228 -19.03 -0.97 -22.84
N THR A 229 -18.71 -1.44 -24.05
CA THR A 229 -19.67 -2.19 -24.86
C THR A 229 -19.94 -3.58 -24.29
N THR A 230 -21.09 -4.17 -24.65
CA THR A 230 -21.41 -5.56 -24.28
C THR A 230 -20.39 -6.54 -24.84
N GLU A 231 -19.89 -6.28 -26.04
CA GLU A 231 -18.87 -7.11 -26.71
C GLU A 231 -17.53 -7.04 -25.98
N ASP A 232 -17.09 -5.84 -25.53
CA ASP A 232 -15.86 -5.68 -24.76
C ASP A 232 -15.97 -6.35 -23.39
N ARG A 233 -17.15 -6.27 -22.75
CA ARG A 233 -17.43 -6.94 -21.47
C ARG A 233 -17.37 -8.46 -21.58
N GLU A 234 -17.99 -9.03 -22.64
CA GLU A 234 -18.00 -10.49 -22.87
C GLU A 234 -16.63 -11.03 -23.30
N ASN A 235 -15.80 -10.20 -23.93
CA ASN A 235 -14.45 -10.57 -24.38
C ASN A 235 -13.38 -10.28 -23.33
N ALA A 236 -13.68 -9.59 -22.24
CA ALA A 236 -12.72 -9.30 -21.18
C ALA A 236 -12.33 -10.60 -20.47
N GLU A 237 -11.05 -10.90 -20.40
CA GLU A 237 -10.51 -12.02 -19.61
C GLU A 237 -10.75 -11.77 -18.12
N VAL A 238 -10.59 -10.52 -17.68
CA VAL A 238 -10.89 -10.04 -16.33
C VAL A 238 -11.61 -8.71 -16.41
N LEU A 239 -12.80 -8.60 -15.82
CA LEU A 239 -13.52 -7.34 -15.69
C LEU A 239 -13.23 -6.71 -14.31
N ILE A 240 -12.64 -5.52 -14.31
CA ILE A 240 -12.41 -4.74 -13.10
C ILE A 240 -13.66 -3.94 -12.81
N GLN A 241 -14.48 -4.41 -11.90
CA GLN A 241 -15.73 -3.76 -11.51
C GLN A 241 -15.46 -2.42 -10.83
N SER A 242 -16.41 -1.46 -10.94
CA SER A 242 -16.23 -0.10 -10.44
C SER A 242 -15.92 -0.05 -8.95
N HIS A 243 -16.51 -0.93 -8.12
CA HIS A 243 -16.20 -0.97 -6.70
C HIS A 243 -14.77 -1.46 -6.39
N ILE A 244 -14.20 -2.36 -7.23
CA ILE A 244 -12.80 -2.79 -7.12
C ILE A 244 -11.86 -1.65 -7.52
N ALA A 245 -12.10 -0.99 -8.66
CA ALA A 245 -11.31 0.15 -9.09
C ALA A 245 -11.35 1.29 -8.06
N THR A 246 -12.53 1.58 -7.48
CA THR A 246 -12.72 2.57 -6.40
C THR A 246 -11.98 2.16 -5.13
N GLY A 247 -12.03 0.88 -4.76
CA GLY A 247 -11.31 0.33 -3.61
C GLY A 247 -9.81 0.48 -3.75
N LEU A 248 -9.25 0.07 -4.90
CA LEU A 248 -7.81 0.16 -5.17
C LEU A 248 -7.32 1.61 -5.16
N ILE A 249 -8.04 2.54 -5.80
CA ILE A 249 -7.63 3.95 -5.80
C ILE A 249 -7.71 4.56 -4.40
N TYR A 250 -8.71 4.18 -3.60
CA TYR A 250 -8.80 4.66 -2.22
C TYR A 250 -7.73 4.03 -1.32
N GLY A 251 -7.36 2.75 -1.50
CA GLY A 251 -6.22 2.11 -0.85
C GLY A 251 -4.93 2.87 -1.11
N ILE A 252 -4.63 3.17 -2.38
CA ILE A 252 -3.49 4.01 -2.77
C ILE A 252 -3.54 5.37 -2.08
N GLN A 253 -4.69 6.05 -2.05
CA GLN A 253 -4.86 7.36 -1.42
C GLN A 253 -4.69 7.30 0.09
N SER A 254 -5.17 6.26 0.76
CA SER A 254 -5.08 6.08 2.21
C SER A 254 -3.62 6.06 2.67
N ASP A 255 -2.80 5.20 2.10
CA ASP A 255 -1.42 5.01 2.51
C ASP A 255 -0.50 6.14 2.08
N THR A 256 -0.80 6.76 0.95
CA THR A 256 -0.01 7.86 0.40
C THR A 256 -0.51 9.24 0.82
N LYS A 257 -1.47 9.32 1.76
CA LYS A 257 -2.11 10.58 2.18
C LYS A 257 -2.56 11.41 0.99
N HIS A 258 -3.40 10.81 0.16
CA HIS A 258 -3.90 11.39 -1.09
C HIS A 258 -2.79 11.79 -2.05
N LEU A 259 -1.84 10.89 -2.30
CA LEU A 259 -0.68 11.08 -3.20
C LEU A 259 0.24 12.25 -2.80
N THR A 260 0.26 12.60 -1.53
CA THR A 260 1.12 13.70 -1.03
C THR A 260 2.35 13.20 -0.27
N ARG A 261 2.40 11.92 0.11
CA ARG A 261 3.47 11.38 0.95
C ARG A 261 3.70 9.89 0.70
N GLY A 262 4.98 9.48 0.66
CA GLY A 262 5.34 8.06 0.49
C GLY A 262 5.12 7.51 -0.93
N CYS A 263 4.80 8.36 -1.91
CA CYS A 263 4.53 7.94 -3.29
C CYS A 263 5.79 7.68 -4.09
N SER A 264 5.70 6.76 -5.01
CA SER A 264 6.57 6.61 -6.18
C SER A 264 5.82 7.02 -7.47
N PRO A 265 6.46 7.04 -8.64
CA PRO A 265 5.75 7.24 -9.90
C PRO A 265 4.67 6.19 -10.19
N ALA A 266 4.76 5.00 -9.59
CA ALA A 266 3.80 3.91 -9.80
C ALA A 266 2.40 4.29 -9.30
N GLU A 267 2.28 4.88 -8.09
CA GLU A 267 0.98 5.29 -7.53
C GLU A 267 0.24 6.29 -8.43
N PHE A 268 0.96 7.21 -9.07
CA PHE A 268 0.36 8.16 -10.02
C PHE A 268 -0.08 7.47 -11.30
N THR A 269 0.74 6.55 -11.81
CA THR A 269 0.44 5.79 -13.03
C THR A 269 -0.79 4.93 -12.81
N GLU A 270 -0.81 4.15 -11.74
CA GLU A 270 -1.90 3.23 -11.44
C GLU A 270 -3.19 3.97 -11.04
N SER A 271 -3.09 5.06 -10.28
CA SER A 271 -4.25 5.90 -10.00
C SER A 271 -4.85 6.48 -11.29
N SER A 272 -4.00 6.91 -12.25
CA SER A 272 -4.47 7.39 -13.55
C SER A 272 -5.12 6.27 -14.38
N SER A 273 -4.59 5.07 -14.29
CA SER A 273 -5.13 3.90 -15.02
C SER A 273 -6.48 3.45 -14.47
N LEU A 274 -6.68 3.47 -13.13
CA LEU A 274 -7.91 3.09 -12.46
C LEU A 274 -9.02 4.14 -12.58
N PHE A 275 -8.64 5.41 -12.69
CA PHE A 275 -9.57 6.55 -12.61
C PHE A 275 -10.79 6.47 -13.54
N PRO A 276 -10.70 6.00 -14.81
CA PRO A 276 -11.87 5.90 -15.66
C PRO A 276 -12.95 4.91 -15.17
N GLY A 277 -12.57 3.94 -14.33
CA GLY A 277 -13.47 2.89 -13.83
C GLY A 277 -14.02 3.12 -12.43
N ILE A 278 -13.66 4.24 -11.74
CA ILE A 278 -14.14 4.50 -10.39
C ILE A 278 -15.61 4.93 -10.37
N ASP A 279 -16.24 4.68 -9.22
CA ASP A 279 -17.50 5.28 -8.84
C ASP A 279 -17.23 6.47 -7.89
N GLU A 280 -17.43 7.69 -8.39
CA GLU A 280 -17.14 8.91 -7.64
C GLU A 280 -18.04 9.05 -6.40
N ASP A 281 -19.29 8.57 -6.44
CA ASP A 281 -20.22 8.61 -5.30
C ASP A 281 -19.76 7.64 -4.19
N LEU A 282 -19.29 6.44 -4.55
CA LEU A 282 -18.71 5.49 -3.60
C LEU A 282 -17.43 6.07 -2.98
N LEU A 283 -16.56 6.66 -3.81
CA LEU A 283 -15.31 7.28 -3.36
C LEU A 283 -15.57 8.40 -2.36
N ASP A 284 -16.53 9.31 -2.65
CA ASP A 284 -16.91 10.39 -1.75
C ASP A 284 -17.48 9.86 -0.43
N ARG A 285 -18.33 8.85 -0.46
CA ARG A 285 -18.91 8.23 0.74
C ARG A 285 -17.87 7.56 1.64
N ILE A 286 -16.77 7.06 1.08
CA ILE A 286 -15.67 6.49 1.85
C ILE A 286 -14.81 7.62 2.44
N ALA A 287 -14.46 8.61 1.63
CA ALA A 287 -13.60 9.73 2.03
C ALA A 287 -14.28 10.66 3.04
N ASN A 288 -15.60 10.82 2.94
CA ASN A 288 -16.41 11.70 3.78
C ASN A 288 -17.53 10.91 4.50
N PRO A 289 -17.19 9.95 5.37
CA PRO A 289 -18.18 9.12 6.04
C PRO A 289 -19.10 9.96 6.94
N GLU A 290 -20.36 9.58 7.00
CA GLU A 290 -21.34 10.23 7.85
C GLU A 290 -20.90 10.20 9.32
N LEU A 291 -20.92 11.34 9.97
CA LEU A 291 -20.64 11.48 11.39
C LEU A 291 -21.91 11.21 12.20
N SER A 292 -21.83 10.35 13.20
CA SER A 292 -22.93 10.23 14.15
C SER A 292 -23.09 11.53 14.96
N HIS A 293 -24.33 11.80 15.39
CA HIS A 293 -24.62 12.96 16.22
C HIS A 293 -23.76 13.02 17.49
N ASP A 294 -23.45 11.87 18.08
CA ASP A 294 -22.66 11.79 19.31
C ASP A 294 -21.18 12.10 19.05
N VAL A 295 -20.62 11.64 17.94
CA VAL A 295 -19.27 12.04 17.50
C VAL A 295 -19.20 13.55 17.26
N LEU A 296 -20.23 14.13 16.61
CA LEU A 296 -20.27 15.57 16.35
C LEU A 296 -20.35 16.37 17.66
N LYS A 297 -21.14 15.90 18.65
CA LYS A 297 -21.19 16.54 19.98
C LYS A 297 -19.85 16.50 20.70
N VAL A 298 -19.15 15.36 20.65
CA VAL A 298 -17.82 15.22 21.26
C VAL A 298 -16.82 16.16 20.59
N LYS A 299 -16.78 16.22 19.28
CA LYS A 299 -15.94 17.18 18.52
C LYS A 299 -16.26 18.63 18.88
N ALA A 300 -17.53 18.99 18.96
CA ALA A 300 -17.95 20.35 19.33
C ALA A 300 -17.48 20.74 20.74
N ARG A 301 -17.62 19.84 21.73
CA ARG A 301 -17.11 20.06 23.10
C ARG A 301 -15.58 20.17 23.09
N ALA A 302 -14.90 19.29 22.36
CA ALA A 302 -13.45 19.28 22.28
C ALA A 302 -12.90 20.60 21.69
N ILE A 303 -13.54 21.14 20.64
CA ILE A 303 -13.16 22.43 20.04
C ILE A 303 -13.43 23.61 21.01
N ASN A 304 -14.52 23.56 21.77
CA ASN A 304 -14.88 24.66 22.66
C ASN A 304 -14.03 24.67 23.96
N ASP A 305 -13.68 23.48 24.47
CA ASP A 305 -13.14 23.32 25.82
C ASP A 305 -11.65 22.94 25.85
N ILE A 306 -10.96 22.94 24.68
CA ILE A 306 -9.52 22.66 24.60
C ILE A 306 -8.73 23.70 25.43
N MET A 307 -7.88 23.21 26.32
CA MET A 307 -6.85 24.01 27.00
C MET A 307 -5.53 23.85 26.27
N ILE A 308 -4.81 24.96 26.10
CA ILE A 308 -3.55 24.97 25.34
C ILE A 308 -2.45 25.57 26.21
N GLU A 309 -1.36 24.81 26.38
CA GLU A 309 -0.12 25.27 26.98
C GLU A 309 1.03 25.10 25.99
N GLY A 310 1.60 26.20 25.53
CA GLY A 310 2.63 26.18 24.49
C GLY A 310 2.10 25.58 23.17
N SER A 311 2.59 24.39 22.82
CA SER A 311 2.16 23.64 21.63
C SER A 311 1.33 22.38 21.96
N PHE A 312 0.94 22.23 23.23
CA PHE A 312 0.18 21.07 23.70
C PHE A 312 -1.27 21.45 23.99
N GLY A 313 -2.19 20.61 23.54
CA GLY A 313 -3.62 20.76 23.78
C GLY A 313 -4.15 19.59 24.62
N VAL A 314 -4.89 19.87 25.69
CA VAL A 314 -5.58 18.87 26.49
C VAL A 314 -7.06 19.24 26.60
N CYS A 315 -7.94 18.26 26.45
CA CYS A 315 -9.37 18.48 26.48
C CYS A 315 -10.11 17.40 27.25
N ASN A 316 -10.93 17.81 28.22
CA ASN A 316 -11.95 16.98 28.86
C ASN A 316 -13.30 17.17 28.15
N VAL A 317 -13.81 16.13 27.51
CA VAL A 317 -15.11 16.22 26.81
C VAL A 317 -16.29 15.72 27.66
N GLY A 318 -16.07 15.42 28.94
CA GLY A 318 -17.11 14.92 29.87
C GLY A 318 -17.63 13.54 29.50
N ASP A 319 -18.91 13.30 29.76
CA ASP A 319 -19.56 12.00 29.45
C ASP A 319 -19.68 11.78 27.94
N ILE A 320 -19.34 10.57 27.49
CA ILE A 320 -19.39 10.16 26.09
C ILE A 320 -20.12 8.82 25.94
N ASP A 321 -20.83 8.67 24.84
CA ASP A 321 -21.50 7.42 24.48
C ASP A 321 -20.65 6.54 23.54
N ASN A 322 -19.65 7.15 22.88
CA ASN A 322 -18.79 6.50 21.93
C ASN A 322 -17.31 6.87 22.17
N VAL A 323 -16.50 5.89 22.58
CA VAL A 323 -15.05 6.06 22.85
C VAL A 323 -14.26 6.44 21.59
N ASP A 324 -14.66 5.94 20.42
CA ASP A 324 -13.97 6.26 19.14
C ASP A 324 -14.08 7.74 18.79
N ALA A 325 -15.04 8.47 19.36
CA ALA A 325 -15.16 9.92 19.16
C ALA A 325 -13.97 10.71 19.72
N LEU A 326 -13.29 10.18 20.75
CA LEU A 326 -12.10 10.83 21.32
C LEU A 326 -10.94 10.89 20.34
N SER A 327 -10.69 9.80 19.64
CA SER A 327 -9.62 9.76 18.62
C SER A 327 -9.91 10.71 17.46
N GLN A 328 -11.15 10.76 16.99
CA GLN A 328 -11.58 11.65 15.93
C GLN A 328 -11.51 13.14 16.36
N ALA A 329 -11.82 13.44 17.62
CA ALA A 329 -11.68 14.78 18.17
C ALA A 329 -10.19 15.18 18.30
N ALA A 330 -9.33 14.25 18.73
CA ALA A 330 -7.90 14.50 18.83
C ALA A 330 -7.27 14.74 17.44
N ASP A 331 -7.66 13.98 16.41
CA ASP A 331 -7.21 14.17 15.02
C ASP A 331 -7.63 15.54 14.47
N GLU A 332 -8.86 16.00 14.80
CA GLU A 332 -9.35 17.33 14.41
C GLU A 332 -8.56 18.46 15.10
N LEU A 333 -8.40 18.37 16.43
CA LEU A 333 -7.70 19.38 17.22
C LEU A 333 -6.20 19.46 16.90
N LEU A 334 -5.59 18.37 16.45
CA LEU A 334 -4.19 18.37 16.00
C LEU A 334 -3.97 19.25 14.76
N ARG A 335 -5.04 19.62 14.03
CA ARG A 335 -4.99 20.53 12.88
C ARG A 335 -4.94 21.99 13.29
N LEU A 336 -5.17 22.32 14.58
CA LEU A 336 -5.13 23.67 15.08
C LEU A 336 -3.73 24.26 14.94
N GLU A 337 -3.66 25.52 14.48
CA GLU A 337 -2.40 26.24 14.30
C GLU A 337 -1.63 26.35 15.62
N GLY A 338 -0.34 26.00 15.60
CA GLY A 338 0.53 26.05 16.78
C GLY A 338 0.43 24.83 17.70
N VAL A 339 -0.55 23.94 17.52
CA VAL A 339 -0.69 22.72 18.33
C VAL A 339 0.01 21.56 17.65
N THR A 340 0.90 20.88 18.38
CA THR A 340 1.67 19.73 17.87
C THR A 340 1.37 18.41 18.59
N VAL A 341 0.79 18.48 19.78
CA VAL A 341 0.34 17.31 20.55
C VAL A 341 -1.03 17.61 21.14
N VAL A 342 -1.92 16.63 21.09
CA VAL A 342 -3.28 16.70 21.65
C VAL A 342 -3.61 15.46 22.45
N VAL A 343 -4.22 15.65 23.61
CA VAL A 343 -4.87 14.60 24.41
C VAL A 343 -6.33 14.98 24.63
N VAL A 344 -7.23 14.08 24.22
CA VAL A 344 -8.67 14.20 24.49
C VAL A 344 -9.08 13.06 25.41
N TYR A 345 -9.81 13.37 26.47
CA TYR A 345 -10.32 12.33 27.36
C TYR A 345 -11.79 12.58 27.74
N GLY A 346 -12.48 11.50 28.09
CA GLY A 346 -13.89 11.52 28.49
C GLY A 346 -14.31 10.29 29.23
N LEU A 347 -15.43 10.38 29.94
CA LEU A 347 -15.99 9.33 30.76
C LEU A 347 -16.99 8.47 29.97
N HIS A 348 -16.78 7.16 29.94
CA HIS A 348 -17.70 6.17 29.37
C HIS A 348 -17.91 5.02 30.33
N ASN A 349 -19.14 4.77 30.75
CA ASN A 349 -19.50 3.65 31.63
C ASN A 349 -18.61 3.52 32.89
N GLY A 350 -18.30 4.61 33.56
CA GLY A 350 -17.48 4.62 34.78
C GLY A 350 -15.98 4.42 34.52
N THR A 351 -15.51 4.56 33.27
CA THR A 351 -14.12 4.51 32.89
C THR A 351 -13.76 5.77 32.10
N ILE A 352 -12.69 6.45 32.49
CA ILE A 352 -12.11 7.54 31.70
C ILE A 352 -11.30 6.89 30.58
N HIS A 353 -11.60 7.26 29.34
CA HIS A 353 -10.83 6.89 28.17
C HIS A 353 -10.05 8.09 27.67
N LEU A 354 -8.79 7.82 27.22
CA LEU A 354 -7.89 8.83 26.67
C LEU A 354 -7.53 8.50 25.24
N SER A 355 -7.38 9.53 24.43
CA SER A 355 -6.79 9.43 23.10
C SER A 355 -5.78 10.56 22.88
N GLY A 356 -4.53 10.21 22.60
CA GLY A 356 -3.44 11.13 22.33
C GLY A 356 -2.96 11.06 20.89
N ARG A 357 -2.59 12.23 20.35
CA ARG A 357 -2.00 12.37 19.01
C ARG A 357 -0.80 13.33 19.09
N SER A 358 0.27 13.00 18.34
CA SER A 358 1.47 13.86 18.25
C SER A 358 1.95 14.00 16.81
N ARG A 359 2.34 15.24 16.44
CA ARG A 359 3.13 15.55 15.23
C ARG A 359 4.57 15.94 15.59
N ASP A 360 4.88 16.02 16.89
CA ASP A 360 6.19 16.39 17.40
C ASP A 360 7.05 15.13 17.64
N ASP A 361 8.13 15.00 16.90
CA ASP A 361 9.03 13.83 17.01
C ASP A 361 9.78 13.78 18.34
N ARG A 362 9.73 14.85 19.15
CA ARG A 362 10.34 14.92 20.48
C ARG A 362 9.43 14.36 21.58
N VAL A 363 8.14 14.17 21.29
CA VAL A 363 7.14 13.71 22.25
C VAL A 363 6.63 12.33 21.85
N HIS A 364 6.97 11.31 22.65
CA HIS A 364 6.42 9.97 22.50
C HIS A 364 5.10 9.86 23.27
N ILE A 365 3.97 10.13 22.59
CA ILE A 365 2.66 10.27 23.24
C ILE A 365 2.26 9.02 24.05
N GLY A 366 2.58 7.82 23.57
CA GLY A 366 2.30 6.58 24.28
C GLY A 366 2.99 6.50 25.64
N GLU A 367 4.25 6.92 25.73
CA GLU A 367 5.02 6.95 26.99
C GLU A 367 4.50 8.05 27.93
N CYS A 368 4.18 9.24 27.40
CA CYS A 368 3.58 10.32 28.19
C CYS A 368 2.27 9.86 28.85
N LEU A 369 1.36 9.25 28.10
CA LEU A 369 0.10 8.74 28.65
C LEU A 369 0.34 7.64 29.67
N GLN A 370 1.27 6.71 29.40
CA GLN A 370 1.62 5.66 30.34
C GLN A 370 2.16 6.22 31.65
N HIS A 371 3.03 7.22 31.57
CA HIS A 371 3.58 7.89 32.76
C HIS A 371 2.48 8.58 33.57
N THR A 372 1.60 9.36 32.91
CA THR A 372 0.49 10.07 33.59
C THR A 372 -0.43 9.13 34.38
N VAL A 373 -0.65 7.90 33.89
CA VAL A 373 -1.57 6.95 34.53
C VAL A 373 -0.85 5.95 35.45
N SER A 374 0.49 5.97 35.50
CA SER A 374 1.28 4.98 36.29
C SER A 374 0.95 4.96 37.78
N ASP A 375 0.64 6.12 38.34
CA ASP A 375 0.33 6.33 39.76
C ASP A 375 -1.17 6.18 40.07
N LEU A 376 -2.00 5.93 39.06
CA LEU A 376 -3.42 5.75 39.21
C LEU A 376 -3.79 4.28 39.29
N GLU A 377 -4.52 3.90 40.35
CA GLU A 377 -4.93 2.52 40.56
C GLU A 377 -5.75 2.00 39.37
N MET A 378 -5.33 0.86 38.79
CA MET A 378 -5.90 0.22 37.61
C MET A 378 -5.89 1.08 36.33
N GLY A 379 -5.14 2.18 36.30
CA GLY A 379 -4.90 2.93 35.09
C GLY A 379 -4.01 2.13 34.14
N ASN A 380 -4.41 2.09 32.86
CA ASN A 380 -3.62 1.49 31.80
C ASN A 380 -3.58 2.41 30.58
N ALA A 381 -2.38 2.77 30.13
CA ALA A 381 -2.19 3.55 28.93
C ALA A 381 -0.91 3.14 28.21
N GLY A 382 -0.82 3.49 26.94
CA GLY A 382 0.35 3.22 26.10
C GLY A 382 0.10 3.59 24.65
N GLY A 383 1.04 3.20 23.80
CA GLY A 383 0.93 3.48 22.36
C GLY A 383 2.31 3.66 21.72
N HIS A 384 2.30 4.33 20.57
CA HIS A 384 3.49 4.66 19.78
C HIS A 384 3.86 6.14 19.90
N ALA A 385 4.93 6.56 19.26
CA ALA A 385 5.39 7.94 19.30
C ALA A 385 4.33 8.96 18.87
N ARG A 386 3.49 8.62 17.89
CA ARG A 386 2.52 9.55 17.28
C ARG A 386 1.07 9.36 17.72
N MET A 387 0.73 8.22 18.31
CA MET A 387 -0.63 7.90 18.81
C MET A 387 -0.55 7.02 20.05
N GLY A 388 -1.39 7.39 21.02
CA GLY A 388 -1.55 6.64 22.26
C GLY A 388 -2.99 6.67 22.74
N GLY A 389 -3.31 5.76 23.66
CA GLY A 389 -4.60 5.69 24.30
C GLY A 389 -4.48 5.13 25.71
N GLY A 390 -5.53 5.28 26.49
CA GLY A 390 -5.56 4.76 27.84
C GLY A 390 -6.97 4.68 28.41
N GLN A 391 -7.07 4.00 29.55
CA GLN A 391 -8.30 3.88 30.30
C GLN A 391 -8.03 3.86 31.80
N ILE A 392 -8.90 4.48 32.57
CA ILE A 392 -8.80 4.60 34.02
C ILE A 392 -10.18 4.38 34.63
N PRO A 393 -10.47 3.27 35.32
CA PRO A 393 -11.73 3.06 36.03
C PRO A 393 -11.90 4.07 37.17
N VAL A 394 -13.04 4.77 37.21
CA VAL A 394 -13.32 5.77 38.27
C VAL A 394 -14.06 5.22 39.47
N ASN A 395 -14.37 3.94 39.48
CA ASN A 395 -15.19 3.30 40.56
C ASN A 395 -14.40 2.92 41.82
N HIS A 396 -13.08 3.25 41.85
CA HIS A 396 -12.25 3.02 43.04
C HIS A 396 -12.09 4.29 43.86
N ALA A 397 -11.97 4.14 45.18
CA ALA A 397 -11.95 5.26 46.15
C ALA A 397 -10.83 6.28 45.87
N ASP A 398 -9.77 5.87 45.15
CA ASP A 398 -8.60 6.68 44.79
C ASP A 398 -8.55 7.06 43.31
N GLY A 399 -9.63 6.85 42.52
CA GLY A 399 -9.73 7.19 41.12
C GLY A 399 -10.07 8.65 40.84
N ILE A 400 -9.92 9.10 39.57
CA ILE A 400 -10.24 10.46 39.15
C ILE A 400 -11.73 10.74 39.37
N GLY A 401 -12.04 11.90 39.97
CA GLY A 401 -13.42 12.37 40.21
C GLY A 401 -14.09 11.79 41.45
N THR A 402 -13.36 11.03 42.28
CA THR A 402 -13.88 10.54 43.59
C THR A 402 -13.53 11.50 44.74
N ALA A 403 -14.21 11.38 45.89
CA ALA A 403 -14.02 12.30 47.02
C ALA A 403 -12.60 12.32 47.60
N ASN A 404 -11.79 11.30 47.35
CA ASN A 404 -10.42 11.17 47.84
C ASN A 404 -9.37 11.04 46.68
N GLY A 405 -9.81 11.14 45.42
CA GLY A 405 -8.93 11.00 44.24
C GLY A 405 -8.58 12.34 43.63
N MET A 406 -7.75 12.28 42.58
CA MET A 406 -7.36 13.40 41.76
C MET A 406 -8.60 14.05 41.09
N ASP A 407 -8.71 15.38 41.11
CA ASP A 407 -9.78 16.04 40.36
C ASP A 407 -9.44 16.14 38.87
N TYR A 408 -10.41 16.49 38.03
CA TYR A 408 -10.21 16.58 36.58
C TYR A 408 -9.21 17.68 36.18
N ASN A 409 -9.07 18.75 36.99
CA ASN A 409 -8.11 19.82 36.72
C ASN A 409 -6.70 19.34 37.06
N GLU A 410 -6.55 18.64 38.22
CA GLU A 410 -5.27 18.02 38.60
C GLU A 410 -4.83 16.97 37.56
N PHE A 411 -5.77 16.18 37.03
CA PHE A 411 -5.46 15.23 35.97
C PHE A 411 -5.06 15.91 34.67
N THR A 412 -5.74 16.98 34.29
CA THR A 412 -5.37 17.79 33.13
C THR A 412 -3.97 18.37 33.30
N GLN A 413 -3.64 18.86 34.49
CA GLN A 413 -2.30 19.40 34.78
C GLN A 413 -1.23 18.31 34.70
N ALA A 414 -1.48 17.13 35.26
CA ALA A 414 -0.60 15.98 35.19
C ALA A 414 -0.32 15.56 33.74
N LEU A 415 -1.33 15.66 32.85
CA LEU A 415 -1.12 15.45 31.41
C LEU A 415 -0.18 16.51 30.81
N PHE A 416 -0.35 17.79 31.13
CA PHE A 416 0.55 18.85 30.65
C PHE A 416 1.96 18.67 31.19
N ASP A 417 2.14 18.34 32.47
CA ASP A 417 3.45 18.11 33.10
C ASP A 417 4.17 16.97 32.39
N SER A 418 3.48 15.86 32.14
CA SER A 418 4.04 14.71 31.42
C SER A 418 4.40 15.06 29.96
N LEU A 419 3.60 15.86 29.27
CA LEU A 419 3.90 16.31 27.91
C LEU A 419 5.10 17.26 27.85
N ASN A 420 5.32 18.06 28.89
CA ASN A 420 6.47 18.95 29.04
C ASN A 420 7.75 18.21 29.46
N GLY A 421 7.66 16.93 29.86
CA GLY A 421 8.78 16.14 30.37
C GLY A 421 9.13 16.46 31.81
N ASP A 422 8.24 17.11 32.55
CA ASP A 422 8.36 17.35 33.99
C ASP A 422 7.83 16.09 34.73
N HIS A 423 8.80 15.24 35.19
CA HIS A 423 8.55 13.94 35.83
C HIS A 423 8.81 13.98 37.32
#